data_33faac7c3a2adcd4ee95954138a495a9
#
_entry.id   33faac7c3a2adcd4ee95954138a495a9
#
_cell.length_a   1.000
_cell.length_b   1.000
_cell.length_c   1.000
_cell.angle_alpha   90.00
_cell.angle_beta   90.00
_cell.angle_gamma   90.00
#
_symmetry.space_group_name_H-M   'P 1'
#
loop_
_entity.id
_entity.type
_entity.pdbx_description
1 polymer ?
#
loop_
_entity_poly.entity_id
_entity_poly.type
_entity_poly.pdbx_seq_one_letter_code
_entity_poly.pdbx_strand_id
1 'polypeptide(L)'
;GFGKYTRPITISNALQYTNTPQETAILLNTPFSLMKSLENTTYQHPHYFSNEQAEQIFSPIHTVEIEANERLGSTNVVVIILESFSKEYIGFYNQHIAGYEGYTPFLDSLLAHSVTYTHSFASGRKSIDAMPSVLSSIPMLIEPYIVTPYSTNAVSSLADVLRKEGYATAFFHGAPNGSMGFQAYARSAGFERYYGMNEYDGIEAFDGTWAIWDEEF
;
A
#
# COMPACT_ATOMS: atom_id res chain seq x y z
N GLY A 1 4.40 28.98 -3.87
CA GLY A 1 3.29 28.64 -3.48
C GLY A 1 2.66 29.00 -2.15
N PHE A 2 1.64 29.87 -2.15
CA PHE A 2 0.83 30.22 -0.97
C PHE A 2 0.00 29.05 -0.42
N GLY A 3 -0.17 27.94 -1.17
CA GLY A 3 -1.02 26.84 -0.76
C GLY A 3 -0.47 25.92 0.35
N LYS A 4 0.82 25.96 0.64
CA LYS A 4 1.43 25.09 1.67
C LYS A 4 1.17 25.56 3.11
N TYR A 5 0.91 26.84 3.33
CA TYR A 5 0.76 27.43 4.67
C TYR A 5 -0.68 27.39 5.22
N THR A 6 -1.65 27.02 4.40
CA THR A 6 -3.07 27.03 4.79
C THR A 6 -3.65 25.64 5.06
N ARG A 7 -2.87 24.56 4.86
CA ARG A 7 -3.35 23.20 5.15
C ARG A 7 -3.13 22.87 6.62
N PRO A 8 -4.13 22.37 7.32
CA PRO A 8 -3.98 21.92 8.70
C PRO A 8 -2.90 20.83 8.79
N ILE A 9 -2.13 20.86 9.86
CA ILE A 9 -1.19 19.79 10.16
C ILE A 9 -1.98 18.50 10.46
N THR A 10 -1.55 17.42 9.85
CA THR A 10 -2.13 16.10 10.02
C THR A 10 -1.12 15.12 10.60
N ILE A 11 -1.57 13.96 11.06
CA ILE A 11 -0.68 12.87 11.48
C ILE A 11 0.27 12.49 10.36
N SER A 12 -0.20 12.46 9.11
CA SER A 12 0.61 12.16 7.94
C SER A 12 1.81 13.11 7.75
N ASN A 13 1.70 14.36 8.18
CA ASN A 13 2.84 15.28 8.11
C ASN A 13 3.96 14.88 9.07
N ALA A 14 3.63 14.34 10.24
CA ALA A 14 4.62 13.86 11.19
C ALA A 14 5.33 12.59 10.68
N LEU A 15 4.62 11.71 9.98
CA LEU A 15 5.17 10.50 9.39
C LEU A 15 6.33 10.77 8.40
N GLN A 16 6.42 11.98 7.85
CA GLN A 16 7.54 12.36 6.99
C GLN A 16 8.88 12.50 7.74
N TYR A 17 8.82 12.75 9.05
CA TYR A 17 10.00 13.05 9.87
C TYR A 17 10.33 11.93 10.87
N THR A 18 9.61 10.83 10.84
CA THR A 18 9.71 9.74 11.82
C THR A 18 9.87 8.40 11.13
N ASN A 19 10.53 7.49 11.81
CA ASN A 19 10.84 6.16 11.30
C ASN A 19 9.96 5.08 11.92
N THR A 20 9.36 5.40 13.06
CA THR A 20 8.52 4.48 13.84
C THR A 20 7.24 5.17 14.30
N PRO A 21 6.17 4.41 14.53
CA PRO A 21 4.94 4.95 15.11
C PRO A 21 5.16 5.64 16.47
N GLN A 22 6.10 5.14 17.28
CA GLN A 22 6.45 5.70 18.57
C GLN A 22 7.08 7.10 18.44
N GLU A 23 8.01 7.27 17.50
CA GLU A 23 8.59 8.58 17.18
C GLU A 23 7.52 9.56 16.69
N THR A 24 6.57 9.09 15.88
CA THR A 24 5.43 9.89 15.42
C THR A 24 4.59 10.39 16.59
N ALA A 25 4.30 9.53 17.55
CA ALA A 25 3.55 9.90 18.74
C ALA A 25 4.27 10.96 19.59
N ILE A 26 5.60 10.88 19.69
CA ILE A 26 6.43 11.87 20.38
C ILE A 26 6.42 13.21 19.63
N LEU A 27 6.61 13.19 18.31
CA LEU A 27 6.67 14.39 17.48
C LEU A 27 5.36 15.17 17.48
N LEU A 28 4.22 14.49 17.47
CA LEU A 28 2.89 15.10 17.43
C LEU A 28 2.48 15.81 18.71
N ASN A 29 3.18 15.61 19.81
CA ASN A 29 2.86 16.01 21.18
C ASN A 29 1.45 15.62 21.68
N THR A 30 1.30 15.47 22.99
CA THR A 30 0.06 14.97 23.61
C THR A 30 -1.17 15.87 23.35
N PRO A 31 -1.11 17.20 23.49
CA PRO A 31 -2.27 18.06 23.24
C PRO A 31 -2.80 17.95 21.80
N PHE A 32 -1.92 17.93 20.81
CA PHE A 32 -2.31 17.79 19.41
C PHE A 32 -2.94 16.41 19.15
N SER A 33 -2.32 15.35 19.65
CA SER A 33 -2.82 13.99 19.50
C SER A 33 -4.19 13.83 20.16
N LEU A 34 -4.38 14.42 21.34
CA LEU A 34 -5.67 14.42 22.05
C LEU A 34 -6.76 15.13 21.23
N MET A 35 -6.49 16.33 20.74
CA MET A 35 -7.45 17.05 19.90
C MET A 35 -7.83 16.27 18.65
N LYS A 36 -6.85 15.66 17.99
CA LYS A 36 -7.09 14.84 16.78
C LYS A 36 -7.83 13.55 17.10
N SER A 37 -7.64 12.96 18.25
CA SER A 37 -8.38 11.77 18.67
C SER A 37 -9.86 12.05 18.96
N LEU A 38 -10.19 13.27 19.38
CA LEU A 38 -11.59 13.69 19.58
C LEU A 38 -12.33 13.94 18.24
N GLU A 39 -11.60 14.32 17.20
CA GLU A 39 -12.15 14.51 15.85
C GLU A 39 -12.33 13.18 15.09
N ASN A 40 -11.56 12.16 15.44
CA ASN A 40 -11.57 10.89 14.73
C ASN A 40 -12.67 9.98 15.27
N THR A 41 -13.60 9.65 14.38
CA THR A 41 -14.55 8.57 14.61
C THR A 41 -13.81 7.25 14.68
N THR A 42 -13.84 6.61 15.85
CA THR A 42 -13.46 5.21 15.96
C THR A 42 -14.38 4.38 15.06
N TYR A 43 -13.83 3.35 14.42
CA TYR A 43 -14.66 2.42 13.68
C TYR A 43 -15.73 1.84 14.62
N GLN A 44 -16.99 2.18 14.34
CA GLN A 44 -18.09 1.52 15.01
C GLN A 44 -18.26 0.14 14.39
N HIS A 45 -18.28 -0.88 15.25
CA HIS A 45 -18.55 -2.23 14.80
C HIS A 45 -20.04 -2.36 14.49
N PRO A 46 -20.47 -2.44 13.22
CA PRO A 46 -21.88 -2.61 12.92
C PRO A 46 -22.29 -4.04 13.24
N HIS A 47 -23.27 -4.19 14.12
CA HIS A 47 -23.84 -5.48 14.50
C HIS A 47 -25.04 -5.86 13.62
N TYR A 48 -24.81 -6.04 12.31
CA TYR A 48 -25.86 -6.49 11.39
C TYR A 48 -26.15 -7.99 11.53
N PHE A 49 -25.18 -8.76 11.95
CA PHE A 49 -25.26 -10.21 12.12
C PHE A 49 -24.56 -10.60 13.42
N SER A 50 -24.92 -11.76 13.99
CA SER A 50 -24.06 -12.38 15.00
C SER A 50 -22.74 -12.86 14.37
N ASN A 51 -21.70 -13.10 15.16
CA ASN A 51 -20.42 -13.59 14.63
C ASN A 51 -20.59 -14.92 13.89
N GLU A 52 -21.42 -15.80 14.40
CA GLU A 52 -21.72 -17.11 13.82
C GLU A 52 -22.43 -16.97 12.47
N GLN A 53 -23.38 -16.03 12.36
CA GLN A 53 -24.07 -15.74 11.10
C GLN A 53 -23.11 -15.12 10.08
N ALA A 54 -22.25 -14.19 10.51
CA ALA A 54 -21.26 -13.58 9.66
C ALA A 54 -20.28 -14.62 9.09
N GLU A 55 -19.80 -15.50 9.93
CA GLU A 55 -18.89 -16.59 9.55
C GLU A 55 -19.51 -17.58 8.57
N GLN A 56 -20.82 -17.88 8.71
CA GLN A 56 -21.56 -18.71 7.74
C GLN A 56 -21.72 -18.05 6.37
N ILE A 57 -21.81 -16.72 6.33
CA ILE A 57 -21.91 -15.96 5.07
C ILE A 57 -20.54 -15.85 4.41
N PHE A 58 -19.51 -15.49 5.15
CA PHE A 58 -18.14 -15.35 4.67
C PHE A 58 -17.15 -15.49 5.82
N SER A 59 -16.23 -16.45 5.72
CA SER A 59 -15.07 -16.51 6.62
C SER A 59 -13.87 -15.86 5.95
N PRO A 60 -13.22 -14.87 6.58
CA PRO A 60 -11.98 -14.28 6.07
C PRO A 60 -10.77 -15.21 6.25
N ILE A 61 -10.93 -16.28 7.03
CA ILE A 61 -9.87 -17.25 7.27
C ILE A 61 -10.04 -18.40 6.30
N HIS A 62 -9.14 -18.48 5.34
CA HIS A 62 -9.09 -19.57 4.39
C HIS A 62 -7.90 -20.48 4.71
N THR A 63 -8.15 -21.75 5.00
CA THR A 63 -7.10 -22.74 5.13
C THR A 63 -6.86 -23.33 3.75
N VAL A 64 -5.68 -23.10 3.19
CA VAL A 64 -5.25 -23.75 1.97
C VAL A 64 -4.53 -25.04 2.36
N GLU A 65 -5.00 -26.18 1.86
CA GLU A 65 -4.23 -27.42 1.93
C GLU A 65 -3.04 -27.30 0.97
N ILE A 66 -1.87 -27.03 1.54
CA ILE A 66 -0.62 -27.01 0.78
C ILE A 66 -0.05 -28.42 0.82
N GLU A 67 0.13 -29.03 -0.34
CA GLU A 67 0.91 -30.25 -0.42
C GLU A 67 2.33 -30.00 0.10
N ALA A 68 2.77 -30.79 1.07
CA ALA A 68 3.96 -30.55 1.90
C ALA A 68 5.31 -30.41 1.14
N ASN A 69 5.30 -30.51 -0.18
CA ASN A 69 6.47 -30.46 -1.04
C ASN A 69 6.68 -29.11 -1.76
N GLU A 70 5.74 -28.18 -1.69
CA GLU A 70 5.89 -26.85 -2.28
C GLU A 70 6.47 -25.87 -1.25
N ARG A 71 7.74 -26.02 -0.94
CA ARG A 71 8.46 -24.92 -0.29
C ARG A 71 8.63 -23.81 -1.31
N LEU A 72 8.47 -22.57 -0.84
CA LEU A 72 8.83 -21.34 -1.55
C LEU A 72 10.30 -21.34 -1.98
N GLY A 73 10.86 -22.25 -2.59
CA GLY A 73 12.25 -22.34 -3.07
C GLY A 73 13.09 -21.05 -2.95
N SER A 74 14.08 -20.89 -3.79
CA SER A 74 14.87 -19.65 -3.90
C SER A 74 14.23 -18.59 -4.83
N THR A 75 12.91 -18.57 -4.96
CA THR A 75 12.20 -17.66 -5.87
C THR A 75 12.07 -16.27 -5.25
N ASN A 76 12.45 -15.24 -5.97
CA ASN A 76 12.25 -13.86 -5.55
C ASN A 76 10.77 -13.46 -5.72
N VAL A 77 10.28 -12.59 -4.84
CA VAL A 77 8.93 -12.05 -4.90
C VAL A 77 9.01 -10.56 -5.20
N VAL A 78 8.37 -10.12 -6.28
CA VAL A 78 8.27 -8.72 -6.69
C VAL A 78 6.79 -8.34 -6.74
N VAL A 79 6.41 -7.30 -6.00
CA VAL A 79 5.06 -6.73 -6.01
C VAL A 79 5.14 -5.37 -6.66
N ILE A 80 4.43 -5.19 -7.77
CA ILE A 80 4.39 -3.92 -8.52
C ILE A 80 2.98 -3.35 -8.40
N ILE A 81 2.86 -2.15 -7.82
CA ILE A 81 1.60 -1.40 -7.71
C ILE A 81 1.68 -0.24 -8.69
N LEU A 82 0.93 -0.32 -9.78
CA LEU A 82 0.90 0.69 -10.83
C LEU A 82 -0.17 1.74 -10.52
N GLU A 83 0.24 3.00 -10.41
CA GLU A 83 -0.65 4.13 -10.17
C GLU A 83 -1.48 4.46 -11.42
N SER A 84 -2.75 4.79 -11.23
CA SER A 84 -3.68 5.22 -12.29
C SER A 84 -3.76 4.28 -13.50
N PHE A 85 -3.52 2.99 -13.29
CA PHE A 85 -3.43 1.98 -14.32
C PHE A 85 -4.75 1.23 -14.46
N SER A 86 -5.61 1.72 -15.33
CA SER A 86 -6.97 1.24 -15.45
C SER A 86 -7.10 0.18 -16.56
N LYS A 87 -8.04 -0.74 -16.38
CA LYS A 87 -8.24 -1.90 -17.25
C LYS A 87 -8.44 -1.52 -18.72
N GLU A 88 -9.06 -0.37 -18.99
CA GLU A 88 -9.30 0.11 -20.34
C GLU A 88 -8.03 0.39 -21.14
N TYR A 89 -6.88 0.60 -20.51
CA TYR A 89 -5.60 0.82 -21.19
C TYR A 89 -4.87 -0.47 -21.55
N ILE A 90 -5.31 -1.62 -21.00
CA ILE A 90 -4.65 -2.90 -21.14
C ILE A 90 -5.26 -3.67 -22.33
N GLY A 91 -4.50 -3.83 -23.41
CA GLY A 91 -4.97 -4.50 -24.62
C GLY A 91 -5.43 -5.93 -24.37
N PHE A 92 -4.72 -6.68 -23.51
CA PHE A 92 -5.06 -8.06 -23.16
C PHE A 92 -6.52 -8.24 -22.70
N TYR A 93 -7.05 -7.32 -21.93
CA TYR A 93 -8.43 -7.40 -21.43
C TYR A 93 -9.48 -6.86 -22.40
N ASN A 94 -9.05 -6.18 -23.46
CA ASN A 94 -9.93 -5.46 -24.41
C ASN A 94 -9.89 -6.02 -25.81
N GLN A 95 -9.36 -7.23 -26.01
CA GLN A 95 -9.24 -7.90 -27.31
C GLN A 95 -10.60 -8.14 -28.02
N HIS A 96 -11.68 -8.08 -27.28
CA HIS A 96 -13.04 -8.20 -27.80
C HIS A 96 -13.56 -6.92 -28.48
N ILE A 97 -12.83 -5.80 -28.36
CA ILE A 97 -13.19 -4.52 -28.94
C ILE A 97 -12.49 -4.39 -30.31
N ALA A 98 -13.28 -4.37 -31.38
CA ALA A 98 -12.72 -4.27 -32.72
C ALA A 98 -11.93 -2.99 -32.92
N GLY A 99 -10.69 -3.12 -33.41
CA GLY A 99 -9.78 -1.99 -33.65
C GLY A 99 -9.14 -1.37 -32.42
N TYR A 100 -9.29 -1.97 -31.25
CA TYR A 100 -8.60 -1.53 -30.05
C TYR A 100 -7.22 -2.22 -29.92
N GLU A 101 -6.16 -1.44 -29.94
CA GLU A 101 -4.78 -1.97 -29.87
C GLU A 101 -4.19 -1.98 -28.44
N GLY A 102 -4.76 -1.19 -27.51
CA GLY A 102 -4.22 -1.02 -26.17
C GLY A 102 -2.96 -0.15 -26.11
N TYR A 103 -2.44 0.06 -24.91
CA TYR A 103 -1.26 0.90 -24.66
C TYR A 103 -0.12 0.14 -23.97
N THR A 104 -0.28 -1.17 -23.75
CA THR A 104 0.56 -1.95 -22.86
C THR A 104 1.13 -3.22 -23.51
N PRO A 105 1.83 -3.12 -24.65
CA PRO A 105 2.24 -4.31 -25.42
C PRO A 105 3.11 -5.27 -24.62
N PHE A 106 4.01 -4.76 -23.78
CA PHE A 106 4.83 -5.61 -22.92
C PHE A 106 3.99 -6.31 -21.84
N LEU A 107 3.12 -5.55 -21.14
CA LEU A 107 2.24 -6.11 -20.12
C LEU A 107 1.26 -7.13 -20.72
N ASP A 108 0.73 -6.85 -21.91
CA ASP A 108 -0.17 -7.76 -22.64
C ASP A 108 0.53 -9.10 -22.92
N SER A 109 1.77 -9.05 -23.34
CA SER A 109 2.62 -10.23 -23.57
C SER A 109 2.86 -11.01 -22.27
N LEU A 110 3.11 -10.31 -21.17
CA LEU A 110 3.31 -10.93 -19.85
C LEU A 110 2.02 -11.58 -19.34
N LEU A 111 0.89 -10.91 -19.47
CA LEU A 111 -0.42 -11.41 -19.03
C LEU A 111 -0.84 -12.68 -19.77
N ALA A 112 -0.43 -12.85 -21.03
CA ALA A 112 -0.69 -14.07 -21.80
C ALA A 112 -0.03 -15.33 -21.20
N HIS A 113 0.97 -15.16 -20.34
CA HIS A 113 1.71 -16.25 -19.67
C HIS A 113 1.55 -16.21 -18.15
N SER A 114 0.56 -15.50 -17.63
CA SER A 114 0.34 -15.27 -16.21
C SER A 114 -1.03 -15.74 -15.75
N VAL A 115 -1.18 -15.87 -14.44
CA VAL A 115 -2.51 -16.02 -13.83
C VAL A 115 -3.14 -14.62 -13.80
N THR A 116 -4.31 -14.46 -14.39
CA THR A 116 -5.03 -13.20 -14.50
C THR A 116 -6.44 -13.31 -13.94
N TYR A 117 -6.98 -12.19 -13.47
CA TYR A 117 -8.34 -12.13 -12.93
C TYR A 117 -9.18 -11.16 -13.74
N THR A 118 -10.31 -11.61 -14.27
CA THR A 118 -11.24 -10.76 -15.04
C THR A 118 -12.07 -9.85 -14.15
N HIS A 119 -12.30 -10.27 -12.90
CA HIS A 119 -13.06 -9.53 -11.92
C HIS A 119 -12.17 -9.24 -10.71
N SER A 120 -11.52 -8.09 -10.74
CA SER A 120 -10.70 -7.58 -9.64
C SER A 120 -11.28 -6.26 -9.14
N PHE A 121 -11.34 -6.11 -7.83
CA PHE A 121 -11.88 -4.93 -7.17
C PHE A 121 -10.85 -4.35 -6.23
N ALA A 122 -10.64 -3.03 -6.32
CA ALA A 122 -9.83 -2.32 -5.36
C ALA A 122 -10.60 -2.14 -4.04
N SER A 123 -9.92 -2.30 -2.90
CA SER A 123 -10.50 -2.05 -1.58
C SER A 123 -10.49 -0.57 -1.20
N GLY A 124 -9.91 0.30 -2.01
CA GLY A 124 -9.84 1.74 -1.83
C GLY A 124 -9.80 2.49 -3.17
N ARG A 125 -9.74 3.81 -3.11
CA ARG A 125 -9.78 4.68 -4.29
C ARG A 125 -8.51 5.52 -4.49
N LYS A 126 -7.54 5.37 -3.60
CA LYS A 126 -6.29 6.14 -3.58
C LYS A 126 -5.12 5.21 -3.42
N SER A 127 -3.96 5.60 -3.92
CA SER A 127 -2.70 4.82 -3.78
C SER A 127 -2.33 4.57 -2.31
N ILE A 128 -2.66 5.50 -1.43
CA ILE A 128 -2.44 5.32 0.01
C ILE A 128 -3.23 4.13 0.60
N ASP A 129 -4.33 3.72 -0.04
CA ASP A 129 -5.14 2.56 0.38
C ASP A 129 -4.54 1.25 -0.12
N ALA A 130 -3.81 1.30 -1.24
CA ALA A 130 -3.32 0.12 -1.92
C ALA A 130 -2.27 -0.63 -1.10
N MET A 131 -1.33 0.07 -0.47
CA MET A 131 -0.25 -0.58 0.28
C MET A 131 -0.74 -1.43 1.45
N PRO A 132 -1.55 -0.91 2.39
CA PRO A 132 -2.08 -1.74 3.47
C PRO A 132 -2.93 -2.89 2.96
N SER A 133 -3.68 -2.68 1.87
CA SER A 133 -4.55 -3.70 1.29
C SER A 133 -3.76 -4.84 0.66
N VAL A 134 -2.77 -4.53 -0.17
CA VAL A 134 -1.98 -5.53 -0.90
C VAL A 134 -0.98 -6.22 0.01
N LEU A 135 -0.30 -5.48 0.89
CA LEU A 135 0.81 -6.00 1.68
C LEU A 135 0.41 -6.56 3.04
N SER A 136 -0.71 -6.11 3.61
CA SER A 136 -1.17 -6.50 4.96
C SER A 136 -2.62 -6.95 5.02
N SER A 137 -3.30 -7.09 3.88
CA SER A 137 -4.73 -7.45 3.80
C SER A 137 -5.67 -6.53 4.61
N ILE A 138 -5.28 -5.27 4.78
CA ILE A 138 -6.07 -4.27 5.50
C ILE A 138 -6.85 -3.42 4.50
N PRO A 139 -8.16 -3.64 4.32
CA PRO A 139 -8.96 -2.86 3.39
C PRO A 139 -9.17 -1.43 3.90
N MET A 140 -9.41 -0.50 2.99
CA MET A 140 -9.89 0.83 3.34
C MET A 140 -11.36 0.71 3.78
N LEU A 141 -11.68 1.22 4.96
CA LEU A 141 -13.05 1.22 5.49
C LEU A 141 -13.70 2.59 5.31
N ILE A 142 -13.29 3.59 6.10
CA ILE A 142 -13.82 4.95 6.05
C ILE A 142 -12.72 5.92 5.61
N GLU A 143 -11.54 5.79 6.21
CA GLU A 143 -10.34 6.56 5.94
C GLU A 143 -9.17 5.63 5.62
N PRO A 144 -8.17 6.09 4.86
CA PRO A 144 -6.97 5.32 4.61
C PRO A 144 -6.30 4.88 5.92
N TYR A 145 -5.96 3.61 6.05
CA TYR A 145 -5.36 3.03 7.28
C TYR A 145 -4.19 3.87 7.81
N ILE A 146 -3.30 4.32 6.92
CA ILE A 146 -2.09 5.06 7.27
C ILE A 146 -2.38 6.38 8.00
N VAL A 147 -3.52 7.02 7.75
CA VAL A 147 -3.88 8.29 8.41
C VAL A 147 -4.74 8.08 9.66
N THR A 148 -5.14 6.87 9.96
CA THR A 148 -5.93 6.56 11.16
C THR A 148 -5.05 6.40 12.39
N PRO A 149 -5.60 6.50 13.60
CA PRO A 149 -4.89 6.16 14.83
C PRO A 149 -4.38 4.71 14.87
N TYR A 150 -5.00 3.83 14.09
CA TYR A 150 -4.62 2.41 13.99
C TYR A 150 -3.30 2.17 13.26
N SER A 151 -2.78 3.16 12.51
CA SER A 151 -1.50 3.08 11.80
C SER A 151 -0.29 2.88 12.73
N THR A 152 -0.48 3.10 14.03
CA THR A 152 0.53 2.85 15.06
C THR A 152 0.51 1.41 15.59
N ASN A 153 -0.45 0.59 15.20
CA ASN A 153 -0.52 -0.80 15.58
C ASN A 153 0.53 -1.62 14.81
N ALA A 154 1.03 -2.68 15.44
CA ALA A 154 1.82 -3.67 14.75
C ALA A 154 0.93 -4.39 13.71
N VAL A 155 1.43 -4.52 12.50
CA VAL A 155 0.73 -5.21 11.42
C VAL A 155 1.59 -6.35 10.89
N SER A 156 0.97 -7.48 10.60
CA SER A 156 1.61 -8.54 9.84
C SER A 156 1.51 -8.20 8.35
N SER A 157 2.58 -8.39 7.62
CA SER A 157 2.63 -8.11 6.19
C SER A 157 3.32 -9.24 5.44
N LEU A 158 3.21 -9.20 4.11
CA LEU A 158 3.96 -10.09 3.23
C LEU A 158 5.48 -9.97 3.48
N ALA A 159 5.99 -8.76 3.70
CA ALA A 159 7.41 -8.52 3.99
C ALA A 159 7.84 -9.16 5.32
N ASP A 160 7.02 -9.02 6.38
CA ASP A 160 7.31 -9.63 7.68
C ASP A 160 7.30 -11.17 7.60
N VAL A 161 6.37 -11.74 6.86
CA VAL A 161 6.30 -13.19 6.63
C VAL A 161 7.53 -13.68 5.87
N LEU A 162 7.87 -13.04 4.76
CA LEU A 162 9.02 -13.44 3.93
C LEU A 162 10.36 -13.26 4.69
N ARG A 163 10.48 -12.21 5.48
CA ARG A 163 11.68 -12.00 6.31
C ARG A 163 11.90 -13.11 7.33
N LYS A 164 10.84 -13.66 7.92
CA LYS A 164 10.92 -14.81 8.82
C LYS A 164 11.44 -16.07 8.11
N GLU A 165 11.24 -16.15 6.80
CA GLU A 165 11.77 -17.20 5.95
C GLU A 165 13.18 -16.88 5.38
N GLY A 166 13.82 -15.80 5.85
CA GLY A 166 15.19 -15.43 5.48
C GLY A 166 15.31 -14.56 4.23
N TYR A 167 14.23 -14.02 3.70
CA TYR A 167 14.28 -13.08 2.58
C TYR A 167 14.74 -11.69 3.03
N ALA A 168 15.59 -11.06 2.23
CA ALA A 168 15.83 -9.63 2.31
C ALA A 168 14.63 -8.89 1.69
N THR A 169 14.16 -7.81 2.34
CA THR A 169 12.98 -7.08 1.93
C THR A 169 13.30 -5.61 1.65
N ALA A 170 12.82 -5.10 0.52
CA ALA A 170 13.02 -3.71 0.14
C ALA A 170 11.73 -3.11 -0.43
N PHE A 171 11.49 -1.85 -0.13
CA PHE A 171 10.37 -1.06 -0.63
C PHE A 171 10.91 0.11 -1.47
N PHE A 172 10.33 0.32 -2.64
CA PHE A 172 10.73 1.36 -3.58
C PHE A 172 9.56 2.31 -3.84
N HIS A 173 9.81 3.61 -3.78
CA HIS A 173 8.81 4.63 -4.08
C HIS A 173 9.48 5.95 -4.45
N GLY A 174 9.52 6.33 -5.70
CA GLY A 174 10.27 7.47 -6.23
C GLY A 174 9.88 8.86 -5.75
N ALA A 175 8.89 8.99 -4.86
CA ALA A 175 8.51 10.26 -4.26
C ALA A 175 9.45 10.65 -3.09
N PRO A 176 9.39 11.93 -2.64
CA PRO A 176 10.11 12.37 -1.44
C PRO A 176 9.82 11.45 -0.26
N ASN A 177 10.86 11.07 0.48
CA ASN A 177 10.73 10.18 1.63
C ASN A 177 9.68 10.71 2.62
N GLY A 178 8.87 9.81 3.14
CA GLY A 178 7.75 10.15 4.02
C GLY A 178 6.48 10.63 3.30
N SER A 179 6.50 10.80 1.97
CA SER A 179 5.30 11.11 1.20
C SER A 179 4.20 10.09 1.49
N MET A 180 2.99 10.58 1.75
CA MET A 180 1.80 9.78 2.11
C MET A 180 2.00 8.81 3.29
N GLY A 181 3.09 8.92 4.06
CA GLY A 181 3.42 8.00 5.17
C GLY A 181 3.92 6.62 4.73
N PHE A 182 4.28 6.43 3.47
CA PHE A 182 4.70 5.13 2.94
C PHE A 182 5.97 4.59 3.59
N GLN A 183 6.94 5.46 3.86
CA GLN A 183 8.17 5.06 4.54
C GLN A 183 7.90 4.51 5.95
N ALA A 184 7.07 5.20 6.74
CA ALA A 184 6.72 4.75 8.08
C ALA A 184 5.92 3.43 8.04
N TYR A 185 4.97 3.34 7.10
CA TYR A 185 4.22 2.10 6.91
C TYR A 185 5.13 0.94 6.50
N ALA A 186 6.00 1.13 5.51
CA ALA A 186 6.91 0.08 5.06
C ALA A 186 7.78 -0.47 6.21
N ARG A 187 8.26 0.41 7.08
CA ARG A 187 9.03 0.01 8.27
C ARG A 187 8.18 -0.78 9.28
N SER A 188 6.97 -0.30 9.59
CA SER A 188 6.06 -1.03 10.50
C SER A 188 5.58 -2.36 9.92
N ALA A 189 5.52 -2.46 8.60
CA ALA A 189 5.19 -3.67 7.84
C ALA A 189 6.39 -4.62 7.67
N GLY A 190 7.56 -4.31 8.23
CA GLY A 190 8.71 -5.24 8.29
C GLY A 190 9.68 -5.17 7.10
N PHE A 191 9.57 -4.17 6.23
CA PHE A 191 10.60 -3.97 5.20
C PHE A 191 11.92 -3.51 5.85
N GLU A 192 13.02 -4.14 5.47
CA GLU A 192 14.36 -3.82 6.01
C GLU A 192 14.92 -2.56 5.37
N ARG A 193 14.60 -2.32 4.11
CA ARG A 193 15.09 -1.17 3.34
C ARG A 193 13.95 -0.42 2.69
N TYR A 194 14.08 0.89 2.67
CA TYR A 194 13.21 1.79 1.93
C TYR A 194 14.07 2.64 1.00
N TYR A 195 13.74 2.62 -0.27
CA TYR A 195 14.37 3.43 -1.29
C TYR A 195 13.34 4.45 -1.80
N GLY A 196 13.57 5.70 -1.46
CA GLY A 196 12.80 6.83 -1.92
C GLY A 196 13.67 7.81 -2.70
N MET A 197 13.17 9.01 -2.88
CA MET A 197 13.90 10.05 -3.60
C MET A 197 15.27 10.38 -2.96
N ASN A 198 15.41 10.25 -1.62
CA ASN A 198 16.66 10.56 -0.93
C ASN A 198 17.77 9.54 -1.21
N GLU A 199 17.41 8.32 -1.56
CA GLU A 199 18.34 7.23 -1.88
C GLU A 199 18.69 7.16 -3.37
N TYR A 200 18.12 8.07 -4.19
CA TYR A 200 18.37 8.16 -5.62
C TYR A 200 19.34 9.29 -5.94
N ASP A 201 20.40 9.01 -6.69
CA ASP A 201 21.48 9.96 -6.96
C ASP A 201 21.16 10.97 -8.10
N GLY A 202 20.05 10.80 -8.83
CA GLY A 202 19.71 11.60 -10.01
C GLY A 202 18.66 12.67 -9.74
N ILE A 203 19.03 13.80 -9.15
CA ILE A 203 18.10 14.93 -8.86
C ILE A 203 17.37 15.46 -10.11
N GLU A 204 17.97 15.36 -11.29
CA GLU A 204 17.43 15.86 -12.55
C GLU A 204 16.21 15.06 -13.04
N ALA A 205 15.98 13.86 -12.50
CA ALA A 205 14.87 12.98 -12.86
C ALA A 205 13.56 13.30 -12.11
N PHE A 206 13.54 14.26 -11.20
CA PHE A 206 12.34 14.65 -10.46
C PHE A 206 11.41 15.48 -11.34
N ASP A 207 10.11 15.10 -11.41
CA ASP A 207 9.09 15.77 -12.22
C ASP A 207 8.71 17.18 -11.72
N GLY A 208 9.28 17.59 -10.59
CA GLY A 208 9.03 18.90 -9.95
C GLY A 208 7.77 18.94 -9.07
N THR A 209 6.99 17.87 -9.02
CA THR A 209 5.69 17.86 -8.32
C THR A 209 5.49 16.65 -7.41
N TRP A 210 5.65 15.45 -7.96
CA TRP A 210 5.27 14.20 -7.29
C TRP A 210 6.45 13.29 -6.98
N ALA A 211 7.21 12.89 -8.00
CA ALA A 211 8.18 11.82 -7.86
C ALA A 211 9.28 11.91 -8.95
N ILE A 212 10.25 11.04 -8.85
CA ILE A 212 11.18 10.71 -9.93
C ILE A 212 10.38 10.00 -11.04
N TRP A 213 10.72 10.28 -12.30
CA TRP A 213 10.12 9.59 -13.44
C TRP A 213 10.35 8.07 -13.32
N ASP A 214 9.31 7.29 -13.62
CA ASP A 214 9.35 5.83 -13.47
C ASP A 214 10.44 5.15 -14.32
N GLU A 215 10.82 5.78 -15.44
CA GLU A 215 11.89 5.28 -16.32
C GLU A 215 13.29 5.44 -15.74
N GLU A 216 13.42 6.36 -14.77
CA GLU A 216 14.71 6.69 -14.15
C GLU A 216 14.87 6.05 -12.77
N PHE A 217 13.77 5.84 -12.05
CA PHE A 217 13.78 5.28 -10.70
C PHE A 217 13.87 3.75 -10.71
#